data_b869791a0a5b19144a9b332b088f143e
#
_entry.id   b869791a0a5b19144a9b332b088f143e
#
_cell.length_a   1.000
_cell.length_b   1.000
_cell.length_c   1.000
_cell.angle_alpha   90.00
_cell.angle_beta   90.00
_cell.angle_gamma   90.00
#
_symmetry.space_group_name_H-M   'P 1'
#
loop_
_entity.id
_entity.type
_entity.pdbx_description
1 polymer ?
#
loop_
_entity_poly.entity_id
_entity_poly.type
_entity_poly.pdbx_seq_one_letter_code
_entity_poly.pdbx_strand_id
1 'polypeptide(L)'
;MARALSAAFAGCGVTPILSTPLSLVALDQLNGYSTDAALKRQRFRPHALSSLGMTYNGDVAWVKAQIRGQCGKVVGFKAFGLALDGTRLRVLLSTEARVDLSQSQRWMTAFLEATNRARFQGQKCGEKLMNAVPPLKWNALLAGAATRHAGDMVRLNFRGHVNPTDGSRAQQRAAALGFVGVAGENIAYGPITAQEAVQQLLTSPEHCENLMDPHWTLFGGAVNNGTPDTIFSTYWVQVFGMERR
;
A
#
# COMPACT_ATOMS: atom_id res chain seq x y z
N MET A 1 9.87 -21.63 20.29
CA MET A 1 9.94 -21.55 18.82
C MET A 1 10.06 -20.10 18.32
N ALA A 2 9.18 -19.16 18.64
CA ALA A 2 9.22 -17.79 18.12
C ALA A 2 10.57 -17.07 18.31
N ARG A 3 11.17 -17.12 19.52
CA ARG A 3 12.51 -16.55 19.76
C ARG A 3 13.60 -17.17 18.89
N ALA A 4 13.49 -18.48 18.61
CA ALA A 4 14.46 -19.19 17.77
C ALA A 4 14.36 -18.72 16.30
N LEU A 5 13.14 -18.53 15.79
CA LEU A 5 12.90 -17.99 14.45
C LEU A 5 13.39 -16.54 14.34
N SER A 6 13.09 -15.68 15.33
CA SER A 6 13.61 -14.30 15.34
C SER A 6 15.14 -14.26 15.27
N ALA A 7 15.83 -15.13 16.02
CA ALA A 7 17.29 -15.23 15.96
C ALA A 7 17.81 -15.78 14.62
N ALA A 8 17.04 -16.66 13.96
CA ALA A 8 17.38 -17.16 12.63
C ALA A 8 17.21 -16.06 11.56
N PHE A 9 16.13 -15.27 11.63
CA PHE A 9 15.89 -14.14 10.74
C PHE A 9 16.96 -13.04 10.90
N ALA A 10 17.35 -12.74 12.15
CA ALA A 10 18.46 -11.81 12.40
C ALA A 10 19.76 -12.29 11.75
N GLY A 11 20.02 -13.60 11.70
CA GLY A 11 21.13 -14.19 10.96
C GLY A 11 21.05 -14.02 9.44
N CYS A 12 19.87 -13.69 8.90
CA CYS A 12 19.65 -13.30 7.50
C CYS A 12 19.64 -11.76 7.29
N GLY A 13 19.98 -10.98 8.31
CA GLY A 13 19.97 -9.51 8.25
C GLY A 13 18.57 -8.88 8.28
N VAL A 14 17.54 -9.61 8.75
CA VAL A 14 16.17 -9.11 8.85
C VAL A 14 15.58 -9.36 10.24
N THR A 15 14.67 -8.51 10.66
CA THR A 15 14.03 -8.56 11.98
C THR A 15 12.50 -8.46 11.87
N PRO A 16 11.82 -9.42 11.19
CA PRO A 16 10.38 -9.39 11.11
C PRO A 16 9.74 -9.56 12.51
N ILE A 17 8.62 -8.88 12.75
CA ILE A 17 7.90 -8.91 14.02
C ILE A 17 6.93 -10.09 14.03
N LEU A 18 6.82 -10.77 15.18
CA LEU A 18 5.81 -11.82 15.37
C LEU A 18 4.40 -11.24 15.29
N SER A 19 3.59 -11.78 14.38
CA SER A 19 2.20 -11.38 14.13
C SER A 19 1.23 -12.47 14.60
N THR A 20 0.37 -12.16 15.56
CA THR A 20 -0.68 -13.08 16.02
C THR A 20 -1.66 -13.43 14.91
N PRO A 21 -2.23 -12.46 14.13
CA PRO A 21 -3.11 -12.79 13.03
C PRO A 21 -2.45 -13.73 12.00
N LEU A 22 -1.18 -13.48 11.67
CA LEU A 22 -0.47 -14.34 10.72
C LEU A 22 -0.18 -15.74 11.28
N SER A 23 0.00 -15.87 12.60
CA SER A 23 0.13 -17.18 13.27
C SER A 23 -1.20 -17.95 13.23
N LEU A 24 -2.33 -17.27 13.36
CA LEU A 24 -3.65 -17.89 13.20
C LEU A 24 -3.90 -18.33 11.75
N VAL A 25 -3.45 -17.56 10.76
CA VAL A 25 -3.46 -18.00 9.35
C VAL A 25 -2.63 -19.28 9.17
N ALA A 26 -1.44 -19.35 9.78
CA ALA A 26 -0.60 -20.54 9.74
C ALA A 26 -1.28 -21.77 10.37
N LEU A 27 -2.00 -21.58 11.48
CA LEU A 27 -2.77 -22.62 12.15
C LEU A 27 -3.94 -23.10 11.30
N ASP A 28 -4.70 -22.16 10.70
CA ASP A 28 -5.80 -22.52 9.79
C ASP A 28 -5.28 -23.34 8.60
N GLN A 29 -4.11 -23.02 8.05
CA GLN A 29 -3.50 -23.83 6.99
C GLN A 29 -3.12 -25.24 7.46
N LEU A 30 -2.62 -25.41 8.69
CA LEU A 30 -2.37 -26.72 9.26
C LEU A 30 -3.65 -27.54 9.47
N ASN A 31 -4.78 -26.84 9.71
CA ASN A 31 -6.11 -27.42 9.83
C ASN A 31 -6.81 -27.68 8.47
N GLY A 32 -6.09 -27.49 7.36
CA GLY A 32 -6.57 -27.82 6.01
C GLY A 32 -7.26 -26.68 5.26
N TYR A 33 -7.31 -25.47 5.80
CA TYR A 33 -7.83 -24.33 5.04
C TYR A 33 -6.84 -23.93 3.93
N SER A 34 -7.37 -23.55 2.77
CA SER A 34 -6.57 -22.90 1.74
C SER A 34 -5.99 -21.58 2.24
N THR A 35 -4.93 -21.09 1.60
CA THR A 35 -4.33 -19.79 1.96
C THR A 35 -5.37 -18.66 1.94
N ASP A 36 -6.17 -18.57 0.88
CA ASP A 36 -7.19 -17.52 0.74
C ASP A 36 -8.29 -17.63 1.80
N ALA A 37 -8.74 -18.86 2.10
CA ALA A 37 -9.75 -19.09 3.13
C ALA A 37 -9.22 -18.71 4.52
N ALA A 38 -7.96 -19.07 4.85
CA ALA A 38 -7.31 -18.74 6.09
C ALA A 38 -7.09 -17.20 6.24
N LEU A 39 -6.62 -16.54 5.19
CA LEU A 39 -6.45 -15.08 5.17
C LEU A 39 -7.79 -14.36 5.40
N LYS A 40 -8.84 -14.77 4.70
CA LYS A 40 -10.19 -14.21 4.84
C LYS A 40 -10.74 -14.44 6.26
N ARG A 41 -10.61 -15.66 6.79
CA ARG A 41 -11.05 -16.03 8.14
C ARG A 41 -10.38 -15.18 9.21
N GLN A 42 -9.08 -14.94 9.09
CA GLN A 42 -8.29 -14.14 10.03
C GLN A 42 -8.30 -12.64 9.71
N ARG A 43 -9.04 -12.21 8.67
CA ARG A 43 -9.17 -10.81 8.21
C ARG A 43 -7.80 -10.17 7.97
N PHE A 44 -6.83 -10.98 7.50
CA PHE A 44 -5.45 -10.54 7.24
C PHE A 44 -5.27 -10.29 5.74
N ARG A 45 -4.72 -9.13 5.39
CA ARG A 45 -4.45 -8.70 4.01
C ARG A 45 -2.95 -8.56 3.78
N PRO A 46 -2.31 -9.55 3.16
CA PRO A 46 -0.90 -9.42 2.80
C PRO A 46 -0.73 -8.55 1.55
N HIS A 47 0.31 -7.70 1.54
CA HIS A 47 0.87 -7.15 0.31
C HIS A 47 1.78 -8.18 -0.36
N ALA A 48 2.57 -8.88 0.47
CA ALA A 48 3.38 -10.02 0.07
C ALA A 48 3.28 -11.12 1.13
N LEU A 49 3.27 -12.38 0.70
CA LEU A 49 3.20 -13.56 1.56
C LEU A 49 4.16 -14.65 1.07
N SER A 50 4.92 -15.22 2.01
CA SER A 50 5.74 -16.41 1.79
C SER A 50 5.42 -17.45 2.84
N SER A 51 5.49 -18.74 2.48
CA SER A 51 5.18 -19.85 3.37
C SER A 51 6.32 -20.87 3.38
N LEU A 52 6.73 -21.27 4.58
CA LEU A 52 7.70 -22.32 4.82
C LEU A 52 7.03 -23.44 5.65
N GLY A 53 6.92 -24.62 5.07
CA GLY A 53 6.44 -25.83 5.77
C GLY A 53 7.61 -26.72 6.14
N MET A 54 7.65 -27.22 7.37
CA MET A 54 8.72 -28.08 7.88
C MET A 54 8.16 -29.19 8.77
N THR A 55 8.81 -30.35 8.77
CA THR A 55 8.58 -31.39 9.80
C THR A 55 9.49 -31.10 10.98
N TYR A 56 8.91 -30.82 12.13
CA TYR A 56 9.65 -30.51 13.36
C TYR A 56 9.73 -31.74 14.26
N ASN A 57 10.95 -32.16 14.57
CA ASN A 57 11.25 -33.35 15.37
C ASN A 57 11.79 -33.01 16.78
N GLY A 58 11.60 -31.76 17.24
CA GLY A 58 12.14 -31.27 18.52
C GLY A 58 13.46 -30.51 18.38
N ASP A 59 14.16 -30.61 17.26
CA ASP A 59 15.42 -29.91 17.03
C ASP A 59 15.24 -28.48 16.55
N VAL A 60 15.40 -27.54 17.46
CA VAL A 60 15.32 -26.09 17.19
C VAL A 60 16.55 -25.60 16.39
N ALA A 61 17.70 -26.23 16.57
CA ALA A 61 18.93 -25.86 15.83
C ALA A 61 18.76 -26.18 14.34
N TRP A 62 18.16 -27.31 14.03
CA TRP A 62 17.81 -27.68 12.67
C TRP A 62 16.84 -26.65 12.03
N VAL A 63 15.77 -26.24 12.74
CA VAL A 63 14.84 -25.21 12.23
C VAL A 63 15.58 -23.90 11.91
N LYS A 64 16.47 -23.44 12.79
CA LYS A 64 17.31 -22.26 12.54
C LYS A 64 18.17 -22.42 11.27
N ALA A 65 18.76 -23.58 11.08
CA ALA A 65 19.57 -23.88 9.90
C ALA A 65 18.73 -23.84 8.62
N GLN A 66 17.51 -24.41 8.64
CA GLN A 66 16.59 -24.38 7.50
C GLN A 66 16.23 -22.94 7.09
N ILE A 67 15.94 -22.07 8.06
CA ILE A 67 15.64 -20.65 7.80
C ILE A 67 16.87 -19.94 7.21
N ARG A 68 18.05 -20.12 7.80
CA ARG A 68 19.30 -19.52 7.32
C ARG A 68 19.70 -19.99 5.92
N GLY A 69 19.41 -21.24 5.58
CA GLY A 69 19.60 -21.76 4.22
C GLY A 69 18.67 -21.14 3.17
N GLN A 70 17.65 -20.40 3.59
CA GLN A 70 16.65 -19.79 2.72
C GLN A 70 16.52 -18.27 2.93
N CYS A 71 17.60 -17.57 3.30
CA CYS A 71 17.58 -16.12 3.57
C CYS A 71 16.97 -15.33 2.42
N GLY A 72 17.18 -15.71 1.16
CA GLY A 72 16.56 -15.04 0.01
C GLY A 72 15.03 -15.05 0.02
N LYS A 73 14.41 -16.03 0.70
CA LYS A 73 12.95 -16.14 0.84
C LYS A 73 12.39 -15.36 2.04
N VAL A 74 13.23 -14.83 2.91
CA VAL A 74 12.81 -14.13 4.13
C VAL A 74 13.10 -12.63 4.09
N VAL A 75 14.00 -12.21 3.20
CA VAL A 75 14.33 -10.78 3.01
C VAL A 75 13.13 -10.02 2.44
N GLY A 76 12.90 -8.79 2.96
CA GLY A 76 11.82 -7.90 2.50
C GLY A 76 10.51 -8.02 3.28
N PHE A 77 10.33 -9.08 4.10
CA PHE A 77 9.15 -9.23 4.93
C PHE A 77 9.27 -8.48 6.26
N LYS A 78 8.14 -7.93 6.74
CA LYS A 78 8.06 -7.12 7.97
C LYS A 78 7.49 -7.90 9.16
N ALA A 79 6.76 -8.98 8.90
CA ALA A 79 6.12 -9.78 9.93
C ALA A 79 6.30 -11.28 9.65
N PHE A 80 6.26 -12.08 10.71
CA PHE A 80 6.15 -13.52 10.61
C PHE A 80 5.06 -14.06 11.54
N GLY A 81 4.46 -15.19 11.16
CA GLY A 81 3.58 -15.99 11.98
C GLY A 81 4.05 -17.42 12.00
N LEU A 82 3.71 -18.16 13.04
CA LEU A 82 4.04 -19.57 13.14
C LEU A 82 2.90 -20.37 13.78
N ALA A 83 2.74 -21.61 13.34
CA ALA A 83 1.91 -22.60 13.99
C ALA A 83 2.62 -23.94 13.99
N LEU A 84 2.42 -24.70 15.07
CA LEU A 84 2.91 -26.05 15.23
C LEU A 84 1.75 -26.96 15.63
N ASP A 85 1.54 -28.04 14.87
CA ASP A 85 0.55 -29.05 15.15
C ASP A 85 1.22 -30.44 15.02
N GLY A 86 1.42 -31.10 16.15
CA GLY A 86 2.26 -32.29 16.21
C GLY A 86 3.68 -31.98 15.73
N THR A 87 4.08 -32.62 14.64
CA THR A 87 5.38 -32.41 13.97
C THR A 87 5.31 -31.42 12.80
N ARG A 88 4.11 -30.93 12.45
CA ARG A 88 3.94 -30.01 11.32
C ARG A 88 4.19 -28.55 11.77
N LEU A 89 5.30 -27.98 11.36
CA LEU A 89 5.61 -26.56 11.59
C LEU A 89 5.32 -25.77 10.32
N ARG A 90 4.46 -24.75 10.44
CA ARG A 90 4.20 -23.75 9.41
C ARG A 90 4.74 -22.40 9.86
N VAL A 91 5.59 -21.79 9.03
CA VAL A 91 6.06 -20.40 9.21
C VAL A 91 5.60 -19.59 8.02
N LEU A 92 4.88 -18.51 8.30
CA LEU A 92 4.47 -17.52 7.30
C LEU A 92 5.28 -16.26 7.48
N LEU A 93 5.67 -15.63 6.38
CA LEU A 93 6.30 -14.32 6.34
C LEU A 93 5.42 -13.41 5.50
N SER A 94 5.19 -12.20 5.98
CA SER A 94 4.33 -11.25 5.28
C SER A 94 4.80 -9.81 5.45
N THR A 95 4.46 -8.99 4.47
CA THR A 95 4.31 -7.55 4.63
C THR A 95 2.81 -7.28 4.56
N GLU A 96 2.24 -6.69 5.60
CA GLU A 96 0.82 -6.32 5.61
C GLU A 96 0.56 -5.23 4.57
N ALA A 97 -0.56 -5.34 3.87
CA ALA A 97 -0.99 -4.34 2.88
C ALA A 97 -1.52 -3.09 3.59
N ARG A 98 -0.62 -2.35 4.21
CA ARG A 98 -0.94 -1.25 5.10
C ARG A 98 0.16 -0.19 5.12
N VAL A 99 -0.24 1.09 5.23
CA VAL A 99 0.65 2.24 5.39
C VAL A 99 0.67 2.66 6.86
N ASP A 100 1.83 3.00 7.40
CA ASP A 100 1.93 3.61 8.73
C ASP A 100 1.45 5.07 8.67
N LEU A 101 0.19 5.30 9.03
CA LEU A 101 -0.43 6.63 9.00
C LEU A 101 0.12 7.60 10.04
N SER A 102 0.87 7.13 11.06
CA SER A 102 1.56 8.02 11.99
C SER A 102 2.65 8.85 11.30
N GLN A 103 3.11 8.37 10.13
CA GLN A 103 4.10 9.05 9.27
C GLN A 103 3.45 9.74 8.06
N SER A 104 2.19 10.15 8.15
CA SER A 104 1.43 10.71 7.02
C SER A 104 2.16 11.86 6.31
N GLN A 105 2.82 12.77 7.04
CA GLN A 105 3.62 13.85 6.45
C GLN A 105 4.75 13.32 5.55
N ARG A 106 5.47 12.29 6.00
CA ARG A 106 6.53 11.65 5.23
C ARG A 106 5.99 10.99 3.96
N TRP A 107 4.83 10.33 4.07
CA TRP A 107 4.18 9.73 2.90
C TRP A 107 3.76 10.77 1.88
N MET A 108 3.23 11.91 2.32
CA MET A 108 2.80 12.98 1.40
C MET A 108 3.99 13.68 0.74
N THR A 109 5.06 13.90 1.47
CA THR A 109 6.34 14.39 0.88
C THR A 109 6.84 13.43 -0.19
N ALA A 110 6.93 12.13 0.12
CA ALA A 110 7.38 11.11 -0.82
C ALA A 110 6.43 10.98 -2.05
N PHE A 111 5.13 11.21 -1.86
CA PHE A 111 4.14 11.15 -2.94
C PHE A 111 4.28 12.32 -3.91
N LEU A 112 4.47 13.53 -3.40
CA LEU A 112 4.78 14.70 -4.22
C LEU A 112 6.13 14.54 -4.95
N GLU A 113 7.16 14.09 -4.26
CA GLU A 113 8.49 13.87 -4.84
C GLU A 113 8.46 12.81 -5.95
N ALA A 114 7.78 11.69 -5.75
CA ALA A 114 7.63 10.64 -6.76
C ALA A 114 6.87 11.15 -7.98
N THR A 115 5.79 11.93 -7.75
CA THR A 115 5.01 12.57 -8.82
C THR A 115 5.88 13.57 -9.61
N ASN A 116 6.62 14.43 -8.92
CA ASN A 116 7.48 15.42 -9.57
C ASN A 116 8.67 14.78 -10.31
N ARG A 117 9.18 13.65 -9.82
CA ARG A 117 10.20 12.87 -10.54
C ARG A 117 9.66 12.32 -11.85
N ALA A 118 8.44 11.76 -11.85
CA ALA A 118 7.78 11.29 -13.06
C ALA A 118 7.57 12.44 -14.06
N ARG A 119 7.12 13.60 -13.60
CA ARG A 119 6.92 14.80 -14.42
C ARG A 119 8.22 15.31 -15.03
N PHE A 120 9.32 15.29 -14.28
CA PHE A 120 10.63 15.73 -14.75
C PHE A 120 11.24 14.80 -15.84
N GLN A 121 10.97 13.51 -15.75
CA GLN A 121 11.56 12.52 -16.68
C GLN A 121 10.82 12.43 -18.03
N GLY A 122 9.61 13.00 -18.14
CA GLY A 122 8.69 12.66 -19.23
C GLY A 122 8.20 11.23 -19.11
N GLN A 123 7.12 10.88 -19.79
CA GLN A 123 6.50 9.54 -19.68
C GLN A 123 5.95 9.08 -21.03
N LYS A 124 5.88 7.77 -21.21
CA LYS A 124 5.06 7.17 -22.26
C LYS A 124 3.71 6.75 -21.65
N CYS A 125 2.65 7.53 -21.89
CA CYS A 125 1.31 7.26 -21.42
C CYS A 125 0.53 6.48 -22.49
N GLY A 126 0.48 5.15 -22.34
CA GLY A 126 0.00 4.30 -23.44
C GLY A 126 0.88 4.47 -24.69
N GLU A 127 0.29 4.92 -25.79
CA GLU A 127 1.03 5.19 -27.03
C GLU A 127 1.53 6.66 -27.12
N LYS A 128 1.09 7.54 -26.22
CA LYS A 128 1.43 8.96 -26.26
C LYS A 128 2.71 9.26 -25.48
N LEU A 129 3.65 9.93 -26.13
CA LEU A 129 4.83 10.47 -25.46
C LEU A 129 4.49 11.82 -24.85
N MET A 130 4.70 11.92 -23.54
CA MET A 130 4.54 13.15 -22.75
C MET A 130 5.92 13.68 -22.40
N ASN A 131 6.22 14.91 -22.83
CA ASN A 131 7.48 15.57 -22.49
C ASN A 131 7.56 15.87 -20.99
N ALA A 132 8.77 16.14 -20.52
CA ALA A 132 8.99 16.69 -19.17
C ALA A 132 8.18 17.97 -18.96
N VAL A 133 7.59 18.11 -17.78
CA VAL A 133 6.73 19.24 -17.41
C VAL A 133 7.15 19.79 -16.04
N PRO A 134 6.83 21.06 -15.71
CA PRO A 134 7.23 21.69 -14.46
C PRO A 134 6.74 20.93 -13.21
N PRO A 135 7.51 21.00 -12.10
CA PRO A 135 7.11 20.36 -10.85
C PRO A 135 5.90 21.05 -10.23
N LEU A 136 5.11 20.27 -9.53
CA LEU A 136 3.97 20.71 -8.74
C LEU A 136 4.42 21.21 -7.37
N LYS A 137 3.67 22.17 -6.82
CA LYS A 137 3.83 22.67 -5.45
C LYS A 137 2.71 22.14 -4.56
N TRP A 138 3.03 21.91 -3.29
CA TRP A 138 2.02 21.49 -2.31
C TRP A 138 0.97 22.57 -2.07
N ASN A 139 -0.30 22.14 -2.00
CA ASN A 139 -1.43 22.99 -1.64
C ASN A 139 -2.30 22.29 -0.59
N ALA A 140 -2.50 22.95 0.56
CA ALA A 140 -3.21 22.36 1.71
C ALA A 140 -4.72 22.15 1.44
N LEU A 141 -5.36 23.00 0.63
CA LEU A 141 -6.78 22.86 0.31
C LEU A 141 -7.03 21.63 -0.58
N LEU A 142 -6.14 21.40 -1.57
CA LEU A 142 -6.17 20.20 -2.40
C LEU A 142 -5.88 18.95 -1.58
N ALA A 143 -4.94 19.02 -0.63
CA ALA A 143 -4.66 17.91 0.30
C ALA A 143 -5.87 17.59 1.20
N GLY A 144 -6.59 18.61 1.67
CA GLY A 144 -7.84 18.45 2.39
C GLY A 144 -8.90 17.72 1.56
N ALA A 145 -9.05 18.10 0.28
CA ALA A 145 -9.97 17.45 -0.65
C ALA A 145 -9.59 15.97 -0.89
N ALA A 146 -8.30 15.68 -1.06
CA ALA A 146 -7.78 14.32 -1.19
C ALA A 146 -8.05 13.50 0.09
N THR A 147 -7.79 14.06 1.28
CA THR A 147 -7.99 13.41 2.57
C THR A 147 -9.46 13.06 2.80
N ARG A 148 -10.37 14.01 2.52
CA ARG A 148 -11.80 13.77 2.60
C ARG A 148 -12.21 12.60 1.71
N HIS A 149 -11.77 12.59 0.44
CA HIS A 149 -12.16 11.56 -0.50
C HIS A 149 -11.59 10.18 -0.14
N ALA A 150 -10.30 10.10 0.24
CA ALA A 150 -9.71 8.86 0.72
C ALA A 150 -10.45 8.29 1.95
N GLY A 151 -10.84 9.17 2.89
CA GLY A 151 -11.65 8.81 4.05
C GLY A 151 -13.05 8.31 3.67
N ASP A 152 -13.71 8.99 2.75
CA ASP A 152 -15.06 8.62 2.27
C ASP A 152 -15.05 7.29 1.53
N MET A 153 -14.05 7.02 0.69
CA MET A 153 -13.91 5.71 0.02
C MET A 153 -13.79 4.57 1.01
N VAL A 154 -13.06 4.75 2.11
CA VAL A 154 -12.95 3.74 3.18
C VAL A 154 -14.26 3.61 3.95
N ARG A 155 -14.83 4.73 4.41
CA ARG A 155 -16.03 4.75 5.26
C ARG A 155 -17.27 4.21 4.55
N LEU A 156 -17.43 4.53 3.26
CA LEU A 156 -18.58 4.12 2.44
C LEU A 156 -18.30 2.88 1.59
N ASN A 157 -17.09 2.32 1.68
CA ASN A 157 -16.63 1.14 0.94
C ASN A 157 -16.91 1.23 -0.57
N PHE A 158 -16.48 2.30 -1.21
CA PHE A 158 -16.61 2.49 -2.65
C PHE A 158 -15.28 2.79 -3.33
N ARG A 159 -15.29 2.81 -4.67
CA ARG A 159 -14.18 3.23 -5.53
C ARG A 159 -14.65 4.24 -6.57
N GLY A 160 -13.73 5.09 -7.02
CA GLY A 160 -13.97 6.04 -8.11
C GLY A 160 -13.99 7.50 -7.63
N HIS A 161 -14.22 8.39 -8.58
CA HIS A 161 -14.05 9.84 -8.41
C HIS A 161 -15.27 10.55 -7.84
N VAL A 162 -16.42 9.89 -7.87
CA VAL A 162 -17.72 10.48 -7.44
C VAL A 162 -18.09 9.92 -6.07
N ASN A 163 -18.30 10.79 -5.10
CA ASN A 163 -18.82 10.38 -3.81
C ASN A 163 -20.30 9.93 -3.97
N PRO A 164 -20.65 8.70 -3.57
CA PRO A 164 -22.00 8.18 -3.79
C PRO A 164 -23.09 8.86 -2.94
N THR A 165 -22.70 9.60 -1.90
CA THR A 165 -23.65 10.25 -0.98
C THR A 165 -24.06 11.65 -1.45
N ASP A 166 -23.07 12.46 -1.92
CA ASP A 166 -23.30 13.85 -2.28
C ASP A 166 -22.99 14.17 -3.75
N GLY A 167 -22.55 13.19 -4.53
CA GLY A 167 -22.19 13.35 -5.95
C GLY A 167 -20.91 14.14 -6.20
N SER A 168 -20.20 14.58 -5.15
CA SER A 168 -19.04 15.45 -5.30
C SER A 168 -17.88 14.77 -6.02
N ARG A 169 -17.23 15.53 -6.91
CA ARG A 169 -15.93 15.22 -7.55
C ARG A 169 -14.85 16.09 -6.93
N ALA A 170 -13.59 15.85 -7.33
CA ALA A 170 -12.43 16.59 -6.82
C ALA A 170 -12.61 18.11 -6.87
N GLN A 171 -13.17 18.64 -7.98
CA GLN A 171 -13.46 20.07 -8.15
C GLN A 171 -14.37 20.61 -7.06
N GLN A 172 -15.49 19.93 -6.76
CA GLN A 172 -16.44 20.39 -5.74
C GLN A 172 -15.85 20.24 -4.33
N ARG A 173 -15.10 19.15 -4.07
CA ARG A 173 -14.45 18.94 -2.77
C ARG A 173 -13.38 20.00 -2.50
N ALA A 174 -12.58 20.38 -3.51
CA ALA A 174 -11.58 21.44 -3.40
C ALA A 174 -12.25 22.81 -3.20
N ALA A 175 -13.27 23.14 -4.00
CA ALA A 175 -14.03 24.38 -3.89
C ALA A 175 -14.71 24.54 -2.52
N ALA A 176 -15.26 23.47 -1.95
CA ALA A 176 -15.87 23.47 -0.61
C ALA A 176 -14.87 23.78 0.51
N LEU A 177 -13.55 23.64 0.26
CA LEU A 177 -12.48 24.03 1.16
C LEU A 177 -11.89 25.41 0.86
N GLY A 178 -12.46 26.13 -0.13
CA GLY A 178 -12.02 27.47 -0.51
C GLY A 178 -10.98 27.51 -1.64
N PHE A 179 -10.71 26.40 -2.32
CA PHE A 179 -9.81 26.41 -3.48
C PHE A 179 -10.49 27.09 -4.66
N VAL A 180 -9.86 28.16 -5.17
CA VAL A 180 -10.32 28.89 -6.34
C VAL A 180 -9.48 28.52 -7.55
N GLY A 181 -10.01 27.65 -8.40
CA GLY A 181 -9.26 27.15 -9.55
C GLY A 181 -9.93 25.94 -10.20
N VAL A 182 -9.17 25.26 -11.04
CA VAL A 182 -9.56 23.97 -11.63
C VAL A 182 -8.85 22.85 -10.88
N ALA A 183 -9.56 21.76 -10.58
CA ALA A 183 -8.99 20.59 -9.91
C ALA A 183 -9.28 19.30 -10.69
N GLY A 184 -8.22 18.47 -10.82
CA GLY A 184 -8.25 17.11 -11.34
C GLY A 184 -7.86 16.09 -10.27
N GLU A 185 -8.08 14.80 -10.52
CA GLU A 185 -7.82 13.75 -9.54
C GLU A 185 -7.28 12.48 -10.18
N ASN A 186 -6.34 11.83 -9.52
CA ASN A 186 -5.96 10.44 -9.74
C ASN A 186 -6.13 9.63 -8.46
N ILE A 187 -6.48 8.35 -8.59
CA ILE A 187 -6.65 7.42 -7.46
C ILE A 187 -5.91 6.12 -7.75
N ALA A 188 -5.10 5.67 -6.78
CA ALA A 188 -4.46 4.35 -6.80
C ALA A 188 -4.94 3.51 -5.60
N TYR A 189 -5.11 2.20 -5.83
CA TYR A 189 -5.64 1.27 -4.85
C TYR A 189 -4.66 0.13 -4.59
N GLY A 190 -4.35 -0.15 -3.33
CA GLY A 190 -3.54 -1.28 -2.91
C GLY A 190 -2.05 -1.03 -2.68
N PRO A 191 -1.37 -0.03 -3.29
CA PRO A 191 0.03 0.27 -2.99
C PRO A 191 0.28 0.54 -1.52
N ILE A 192 1.45 0.12 -1.02
CA ILE A 192 1.87 0.39 0.38
C ILE A 192 2.97 1.45 0.48
N THR A 193 3.44 1.97 -0.65
CA THR A 193 4.38 3.09 -0.74
C THR A 193 3.94 4.13 -1.75
N ALA A 194 4.41 5.35 -1.58
CA ALA A 194 4.15 6.46 -2.52
C ALA A 194 4.70 6.17 -3.93
N GLN A 195 5.87 5.53 -4.01
CA GLN A 195 6.49 5.12 -5.27
C GLN A 195 5.61 4.12 -6.02
N GLU A 196 5.13 3.07 -5.33
CA GLU A 196 4.21 2.10 -5.93
C GLU A 196 2.92 2.76 -6.42
N ALA A 197 2.37 3.72 -5.64
CA ALA A 197 1.17 4.44 -6.03
C ALA A 197 1.38 5.22 -7.34
N VAL A 198 2.48 5.97 -7.46
CA VAL A 198 2.81 6.68 -8.70
C VAL A 198 3.08 5.72 -9.85
N GLN A 199 3.84 4.64 -9.61
CA GLN A 199 4.09 3.62 -10.64
C GLN A 199 2.78 3.01 -11.16
N GLN A 200 1.85 2.66 -10.29
CA GLN A 200 0.54 2.14 -10.69
C GLN A 200 -0.23 3.16 -11.54
N LEU A 201 -0.23 4.44 -11.15
CA LEU A 201 -0.90 5.50 -11.94
C LEU A 201 -0.28 5.66 -13.32
N LEU A 202 1.04 5.53 -13.45
CA LEU A 202 1.74 5.62 -14.73
C LEU A 202 1.44 4.45 -15.67
N THR A 203 0.97 3.30 -15.16
CA THR A 203 0.56 2.16 -16.02
C THR A 203 -0.79 2.37 -16.72
N SER A 204 -1.62 3.30 -16.24
CA SER A 204 -2.89 3.67 -16.87
C SER A 204 -2.70 4.89 -17.76
N PRO A 205 -2.99 4.82 -19.05
CA PRO A 205 -2.82 5.96 -19.95
C PRO A 205 -3.50 7.24 -19.45
N GLU A 206 -4.75 7.14 -19.01
CA GLU A 206 -5.54 8.29 -18.54
C GLU A 206 -4.95 8.93 -17.27
N HIS A 207 -4.57 8.11 -16.26
CA HIS A 207 -3.94 8.63 -15.05
C HIS A 207 -2.55 9.21 -15.34
N CYS A 208 -1.80 8.58 -16.23
CA CYS A 208 -0.49 9.04 -16.66
C CYS A 208 -0.60 10.40 -17.38
N GLU A 209 -1.51 10.56 -18.33
CA GLU A 209 -1.74 11.82 -19.04
C GLU A 209 -2.18 12.93 -18.06
N ASN A 210 -3.09 12.62 -17.13
CA ASN A 210 -3.51 13.57 -16.11
C ASN A 210 -2.35 13.99 -15.20
N LEU A 211 -1.49 13.04 -14.75
CA LEU A 211 -0.30 13.34 -13.96
C LEU A 211 0.69 14.21 -14.73
N MET A 212 0.79 14.03 -16.05
CA MET A 212 1.73 14.73 -16.95
C MET A 212 1.15 16.00 -17.58
N ASP A 213 -0.08 16.41 -17.24
CA ASP A 213 -0.67 17.63 -17.79
C ASP A 213 0.13 18.87 -17.35
N PRO A 214 0.67 19.66 -18.30
CA PRO A 214 1.48 20.85 -18.02
C PRO A 214 0.72 22.00 -17.35
N HIS A 215 -0.62 22.00 -17.41
CA HIS A 215 -1.43 23.03 -16.80
C HIS A 215 -1.51 22.93 -15.27
N TRP A 216 -1.27 21.72 -14.72
CA TRP A 216 -1.22 21.56 -13.27
C TRP A 216 0.03 22.21 -12.68
N THR A 217 -0.19 23.03 -11.65
CA THR A 217 0.88 23.73 -10.91
C THR A 217 0.89 23.36 -9.42
N LEU A 218 -0.24 22.83 -8.91
CA LEU A 218 -0.45 22.53 -7.51
C LEU A 218 -0.81 21.05 -7.32
N PHE A 219 -0.50 20.54 -6.12
CA PHE A 219 -0.71 19.15 -5.72
C PHE A 219 -1.20 19.08 -4.28
N GLY A 220 -2.20 18.26 -4.04
CA GLY A 220 -2.56 17.77 -2.73
C GLY A 220 -2.65 16.25 -2.77
N GLY A 221 -2.09 15.59 -1.77
CA GLY A 221 -2.10 14.13 -1.69
C GLY A 221 -2.72 13.64 -0.40
N ALA A 222 -3.25 12.41 -0.43
CA ALA A 222 -3.69 11.68 0.74
C ALA A 222 -3.50 10.19 0.57
N VAL A 223 -3.32 9.49 1.69
CA VAL A 223 -3.43 8.03 1.76
C VAL A 223 -4.28 7.64 2.96
N ASN A 224 -5.10 6.61 2.80
CA ASN A 224 -5.81 5.98 3.90
C ASN A 224 -5.73 4.46 3.79
N ASN A 225 -5.74 3.79 4.94
CA ASN A 225 -5.85 2.34 4.99
C ASN A 225 -7.31 1.93 4.93
N GLY A 226 -7.59 0.92 4.14
CA GLY A 226 -8.85 0.21 4.22
C GLY A 226 -8.98 -0.59 5.51
N THR A 227 -10.17 -1.11 5.73
CA THR A 227 -10.48 -2.09 6.76
C THR A 227 -10.49 -3.51 6.15
N PRO A 228 -10.56 -4.57 6.94
CA PRO A 228 -10.74 -5.92 6.40
C PRO A 228 -11.98 -6.09 5.51
N ASP A 229 -12.97 -5.23 5.63
CA ASP A 229 -14.24 -5.31 4.90
C ASP A 229 -14.29 -4.38 3.66
N THR A 230 -13.33 -3.47 3.51
CA THR A 230 -13.28 -2.59 2.34
C THR A 230 -12.78 -3.30 1.08
N ILE A 231 -13.11 -2.77 -0.09
CA ILE A 231 -12.69 -3.34 -1.40
C ILE A 231 -11.17 -3.42 -1.49
N PHE A 232 -10.47 -2.35 -1.09
CA PHE A 232 -9.00 -2.28 -1.16
C PHE A 232 -8.35 -2.12 0.21
N SER A 233 -7.07 -2.49 0.31
CA SER A 233 -6.27 -2.37 1.52
C SER A 233 -5.77 -0.95 1.78
N THR A 234 -5.54 -0.17 0.72
CA THR A 234 -5.09 1.23 0.79
C THR A 234 -5.72 2.04 -0.33
N TYR A 235 -5.85 3.35 -0.09
CA TYR A 235 -6.46 4.32 -1.00
C TYR A 235 -5.56 5.54 -1.08
N TRP A 236 -4.91 5.75 -2.22
CA TRP A 236 -4.04 6.89 -2.51
C TRP A 236 -4.76 7.86 -3.43
N VAL A 237 -4.82 9.12 -3.07
CA VAL A 237 -5.49 10.16 -3.84
C VAL A 237 -4.52 11.28 -4.16
N GLN A 238 -4.36 11.62 -5.44
CA GLN A 238 -3.74 12.85 -5.92
C GLN A 238 -4.84 13.81 -6.33
N VAL A 239 -4.82 15.04 -5.84
CA VAL A 239 -5.62 16.14 -6.36
C VAL A 239 -4.68 17.17 -6.94
N PHE A 240 -4.80 17.41 -8.24
CA PHE A 240 -4.08 18.44 -8.97
C PHE A 240 -4.85 19.73 -8.98
N GLY A 241 -4.16 20.85 -9.09
CA GLY A 241 -4.80 22.14 -9.19
C GLY A 241 -4.07 23.13 -10.08
N MET A 242 -4.87 24.01 -10.68
CA MET A 242 -4.45 25.21 -11.38
C MET A 242 -5.29 26.37 -10.83
N GLU A 243 -4.64 27.38 -10.23
CA GLU A 243 -5.33 28.59 -9.77
C GLU A 243 -5.86 29.37 -10.97
N ARG A 244 -7.08 29.87 -10.86
CA ARG A 244 -7.57 30.91 -11.80
C ARG A 244 -6.87 32.22 -11.46
N ARG A 245 -6.22 32.79 -12.46
CA ARG A 245 -5.71 34.17 -12.39
C ARG A 245 -6.85 35.17 -12.40
#